data_5ed89c93eb583d65c0f1a3a5aa73550a
#
_entry.id   5ed89c93eb583d65c0f1a3a5aa73550a
#
_cell.length_a   1.000
_cell.length_b   1.000
_cell.length_c   1.000
_cell.angle_alpha   90.00
_cell.angle_beta   90.00
_cell.angle_gamma   90.00
#
_symmetry.space_group_name_H-M   'P 1'
#
loop_
_entity.id
_entity.type
_entity.pdbx_description
1 polymer ?
#
loop_
_entity_poly.entity_id
_entity_poly.type
_entity_poly.pdbx_seq_one_letter_code
_entity_poly.pdbx_strand_id
1 'polypeptide(L)'
;MPINEVDVFKHQTGLSSVMEGIILAYTNAISTYRETRVKTASQGQLIIMLYDEAVKHLDRGLELLAVNAGENKNPGNIEKISKSILKAQEIITELTVSLDFEQGGEIAKNLFSLYTWFNKELLEGNIHQDAHRVAAVRNQLGELRSAWTEVAAKNNSETPDKVIAGVNIAG
;
A
#
# COMPACT_ATOMS: atom_id res chain seq x y z
N MET A 1 9.58 27.25 -7.68
CA MET A 1 9.00 26.49 -6.56
C MET A 1 8.53 25.14 -7.07
N PRO A 2 8.98 24.05 -6.54
CA PRO A 2 8.41 22.77 -6.91
C PRO A 2 6.94 22.75 -6.50
N ILE A 3 6.06 22.43 -7.44
CA ILE A 3 4.64 22.25 -7.18
C ILE A 3 4.54 21.04 -6.25
N ASN A 4 3.94 21.23 -5.09
CA ASN A 4 3.77 20.16 -4.13
C ASN A 4 2.84 19.11 -4.75
N GLU A 5 3.26 17.85 -4.81
CA GLU A 5 2.47 16.74 -5.37
C GLU A 5 1.06 16.66 -4.78
N VAL A 6 0.91 17.11 -3.53
CA VAL A 6 -0.39 17.23 -2.84
C VAL A 6 -1.31 18.26 -3.50
N ASP A 7 -0.78 19.36 -4.00
CA ASP A 7 -1.59 20.42 -4.65
C ASP A 7 -2.03 20.02 -6.07
N VAL A 8 -1.24 19.23 -6.77
CA VAL A 8 -1.63 18.64 -8.07
C VAL A 8 -2.76 17.63 -7.87
N PHE A 9 -2.70 16.84 -6.81
CA PHE A 9 -3.71 15.84 -6.47
C PHE A 9 -5.05 16.48 -6.06
N LYS A 10 -5.02 17.58 -5.30
CA LYS A 10 -6.22 18.34 -4.91
C LYS A 10 -7.03 18.84 -6.08
N HIS A 11 -6.36 19.25 -7.18
CA HIS A 11 -7.03 19.80 -8.38
C HIS A 11 -7.70 18.75 -9.25
N GLN A 12 -7.25 17.48 -9.17
CA GLN A 12 -7.73 16.42 -10.05
C GLN A 12 -8.85 15.54 -9.47
N THR A 13 -9.03 15.48 -8.16
CA THR A 13 -9.84 14.42 -7.55
C THR A 13 -11.12 14.88 -6.83
N GLY A 14 -11.29 16.17 -6.54
CA GLY A 14 -12.49 16.68 -5.83
C GLY A 14 -12.76 15.99 -4.48
N LEU A 15 -11.73 15.52 -3.80
CA LEU A 15 -11.83 14.79 -2.55
C LEU A 15 -12.34 15.65 -1.39
N SER A 16 -13.10 15.06 -0.48
CA SER A 16 -13.58 15.76 0.71
C SER A 16 -12.42 16.18 1.62
N SER A 17 -12.58 17.29 2.37
CA SER A 17 -11.60 17.83 3.30
C SER A 17 -11.08 16.79 4.34
N VAL A 18 -11.90 15.82 4.69
CA VAL A 18 -11.53 14.73 5.61
C VAL A 18 -10.53 13.77 4.94
N MET A 19 -10.76 13.39 3.67
CA MET A 19 -9.83 12.55 2.91
C MET A 19 -8.52 13.28 2.63
N GLU A 20 -8.56 14.58 2.37
CA GLU A 20 -7.35 15.41 2.23
C GLU A 20 -6.49 15.39 3.51
N GLY A 21 -7.11 15.52 4.68
CA GLY A 21 -6.43 15.43 5.97
C GLY A 21 -5.81 14.06 6.23
N ILE A 22 -6.51 12.99 5.87
CA ILE A 22 -6.02 11.61 6.01
C ILE A 22 -4.83 11.37 5.06
N ILE A 23 -4.94 11.77 3.80
CA ILE A 23 -3.88 11.66 2.81
C ILE A 23 -2.66 12.47 3.25
N LEU A 24 -2.84 13.70 3.72
CA LEU A 24 -1.76 14.56 4.20
C LEU A 24 -1.05 13.96 5.42
N ALA A 25 -1.79 13.50 6.41
CA ALA A 25 -1.23 12.86 7.61
C ALA A 25 -0.47 11.58 7.25
N TYR A 26 -0.98 10.81 6.29
CA TYR A 26 -0.36 9.58 5.82
C TYR A 26 0.90 9.88 4.98
N THR A 27 0.84 10.86 4.08
CA THR A 27 1.99 11.33 3.29
C THR A 27 3.09 11.87 4.19
N ASN A 28 2.74 12.59 5.25
CA ASN A 28 3.70 13.08 6.25
C ASN A 28 4.31 11.93 7.07
N ALA A 29 3.53 10.93 7.47
CA ALA A 29 4.03 9.75 8.16
C ALA A 29 4.98 8.93 7.27
N ILE A 30 4.66 8.74 5.99
CA ILE A 30 5.52 8.10 5.00
C ILE A 30 6.75 8.96 4.71
N SER A 31 6.61 10.29 4.59
CA SER A 31 7.73 11.21 4.39
C SER A 31 8.72 11.14 5.56
N THR A 32 8.24 11.16 6.81
CA THR A 32 9.07 11.01 8.00
C THR A 32 9.74 9.63 8.06
N TYR A 33 9.01 8.58 7.68
CA TYR A 33 9.54 7.24 7.57
C TYR A 33 10.53 7.10 6.41
N ARG A 34 10.28 7.76 5.27
CA ARG A 34 11.22 7.92 4.15
C ARG A 34 12.48 8.64 4.59
N GLU A 35 12.40 9.77 5.26
CA GLU A 35 13.57 10.52 5.74
C GLU A 35 14.47 9.67 6.64
N THR A 36 13.90 8.78 7.44
CA THR A 36 14.63 7.89 8.33
C THR A 36 15.24 6.68 7.60
N ARG A 37 14.63 6.22 6.50
CA ARG A 37 15.06 5.01 5.75
C ARG A 37 15.47 5.24 4.30
N VAL A 38 15.19 6.40 3.69
CA VAL A 38 15.48 6.71 2.28
C VAL A 38 16.96 6.68 1.93
N LYS A 39 17.83 6.79 2.92
CA LYS A 39 19.27 6.61 2.66
C LYS A 39 19.66 5.15 2.36
N THR A 40 18.75 4.17 2.51
CA THR A 40 19.08 2.75 2.43
C THR A 40 18.07 1.86 1.69
N ALA A 41 16.85 2.31 1.42
CA ALA A 41 15.84 1.50 0.74
C ALA A 41 15.60 1.97 -0.70
N SER A 42 15.66 1.06 -1.68
CA SER A 42 15.23 1.32 -3.05
C SER A 42 13.71 1.56 -3.12
N GLN A 43 13.23 2.22 -4.18
CA GLN A 43 11.80 2.45 -4.40
C GLN A 43 10.99 1.14 -4.40
N GLY A 44 11.54 0.07 -4.98
CA GLY A 44 10.94 -1.26 -4.95
C GLY A 44 10.77 -1.82 -3.54
N GLN A 45 11.74 -1.59 -2.66
CA GLN A 45 11.64 -2.01 -1.25
C GLN A 45 10.57 -1.22 -0.49
N LEU A 46 10.39 0.08 -0.78
CA LEU A 46 9.31 0.88 -0.19
C LEU A 46 7.93 0.35 -0.58
N ILE A 47 7.74 -0.05 -1.83
CA ILE A 47 6.51 -0.68 -2.30
C ILE A 47 6.25 -2.00 -1.58
N ILE A 48 7.27 -2.85 -1.43
CA ILE A 48 7.16 -4.12 -0.69
C ILE A 48 6.74 -3.86 0.76
N MET A 49 7.30 -2.84 1.41
CA MET A 49 6.93 -2.48 2.78
C MET A 49 5.49 -2.00 2.90
N LEU A 50 4.96 -1.30 1.90
CA LEU A 50 3.54 -0.92 1.85
C LEU A 50 2.65 -2.16 1.74
N TYR A 51 2.99 -3.12 0.89
CA TYR A 51 2.28 -4.40 0.83
C TYR A 51 2.35 -5.17 2.15
N ASP A 52 3.51 -5.22 2.80
CA ASP A 52 3.69 -5.87 4.10
C ASP A 52 2.76 -5.28 5.17
N GLU A 53 2.69 -3.96 5.26
CA GLU A 53 1.82 -3.29 6.23
C GLU A 53 0.33 -3.48 5.90
N ALA A 54 -0.05 -3.44 4.62
CA ALA A 54 -1.44 -3.73 4.23
C ALA A 54 -1.85 -5.15 4.60
N VAL A 55 -1.03 -6.15 4.27
CA VAL A 55 -1.27 -7.56 4.62
C VAL A 55 -1.39 -7.74 6.13
N LYS A 56 -0.49 -7.14 6.90
CA LYS A 56 -0.50 -7.21 8.37
C LYS A 56 -1.79 -6.63 8.97
N HIS A 57 -2.28 -5.50 8.44
CA HIS A 57 -3.54 -4.93 8.88
C HIS A 57 -4.74 -5.84 8.53
N LEU A 58 -4.73 -6.46 7.34
CA LEU A 58 -5.78 -7.41 6.95
C LEU A 58 -5.72 -8.70 7.78
N ASP A 59 -4.54 -9.24 8.07
CA ASP A 59 -4.36 -10.38 8.96
C ASP A 59 -4.95 -10.08 10.35
N ARG A 60 -4.68 -8.90 10.89
CA ARG A 60 -5.28 -8.45 12.15
C ARG A 60 -6.80 -8.35 12.07
N GLY A 61 -7.34 -7.81 10.99
CA GLY A 61 -8.78 -7.74 10.74
C GLY A 61 -9.43 -9.13 10.68
N LEU A 62 -8.80 -10.07 9.98
CA LEU A 62 -9.26 -11.46 9.85
C LEU A 62 -9.23 -12.21 11.18
N GLU A 63 -8.19 -12.05 11.99
CA GLU A 63 -8.14 -12.61 13.34
C GLU A 63 -9.31 -12.12 14.19
N LEU A 64 -9.58 -10.82 14.15
CA LEU A 64 -10.70 -10.23 14.92
C LEU A 64 -12.06 -10.66 14.38
N LEU A 65 -12.22 -10.80 13.06
CA LEU A 65 -13.42 -11.33 12.43
C LEU A 65 -13.68 -12.77 12.88
N ALA A 66 -12.64 -13.61 12.91
CA ALA A 66 -12.74 -15.00 13.38
C ALA A 66 -13.18 -15.08 14.86
N VAL A 67 -12.59 -14.24 15.72
CA VAL A 67 -12.97 -14.17 17.14
C VAL A 67 -14.41 -13.65 17.32
N ASN A 68 -14.86 -12.75 16.44
CA ASN A 68 -16.19 -12.13 16.51
C ASN A 68 -17.26 -12.93 15.76
N ALA A 69 -16.90 -14.05 15.13
CA ALA A 69 -17.83 -14.96 14.47
C ALA A 69 -18.57 -15.81 15.50
N GLY A 70 -19.91 -15.69 15.55
CA GLY A 70 -20.74 -16.51 16.45
C GLY A 70 -21.76 -15.68 17.21
N GLU A 71 -22.36 -16.32 18.25
CA GLU A 71 -23.49 -15.74 18.99
C GLU A 71 -23.07 -14.60 19.94
N ASN A 72 -21.81 -14.56 20.37
CA ASN A 72 -21.29 -13.56 21.31
C ASN A 72 -20.47 -12.46 20.60
N LYS A 73 -21.14 -11.73 19.71
CA LYS A 73 -20.50 -10.59 19.02
C LYS A 73 -20.19 -9.46 20.02
N ASN A 74 -18.92 -9.13 20.12
CA ASN A 74 -18.48 -7.99 20.93
C ASN A 74 -18.44 -6.71 20.07
N PRO A 75 -19.25 -5.68 20.37
CA PRO A 75 -19.24 -4.41 19.63
C PRO A 75 -17.87 -3.75 19.57
N GLY A 76 -17.05 -3.86 20.62
CA GLY A 76 -15.68 -3.35 20.64
C GLY A 76 -14.75 -4.01 19.62
N ASN A 77 -15.05 -5.25 19.21
CA ASN A 77 -14.30 -5.91 18.14
C ASN A 77 -14.68 -5.36 16.76
N ILE A 78 -15.92 -4.94 16.54
CA ILE A 78 -16.39 -4.35 15.28
C ILE A 78 -15.59 -3.07 14.98
N GLU A 79 -15.38 -2.20 15.97
CA GLU A 79 -14.56 -1.01 15.83
C GLU A 79 -13.10 -1.35 15.48
N LYS A 80 -12.51 -2.33 16.15
CA LYS A 80 -11.14 -2.78 15.89
C LYS A 80 -10.99 -3.41 14.50
N ILE A 81 -11.97 -4.19 14.06
CA ILE A 81 -12.03 -4.76 12.70
C ILE A 81 -12.06 -3.63 11.68
N SER A 82 -13.00 -2.69 11.83
CA SER A 82 -13.13 -1.53 10.93
C SER A 82 -11.84 -0.73 10.87
N LYS A 83 -11.22 -0.45 12.00
CA LYS A 83 -9.95 0.27 12.06
C LYS A 83 -8.83 -0.45 11.31
N SER A 84 -8.74 -1.77 11.44
CA SER A 84 -7.73 -2.58 10.74
C SER A 84 -7.97 -2.56 9.22
N ILE A 85 -9.20 -2.75 8.76
CA ILE A 85 -9.55 -2.72 7.34
C ILE A 85 -9.30 -1.32 6.74
N LEU A 86 -9.71 -0.25 7.44
CA LEU A 86 -9.49 1.13 6.99
C LEU A 86 -7.99 1.45 6.83
N LYS A 87 -7.15 0.96 7.74
CA LYS A 87 -5.69 1.11 7.61
C LYS A 87 -5.14 0.44 6.35
N ALA A 88 -5.60 -0.75 6.02
CA ALA A 88 -5.24 -1.41 4.76
C ALA A 88 -5.72 -0.62 3.54
N GLN A 89 -6.93 -0.08 3.57
CA GLN A 89 -7.48 0.76 2.49
C GLN A 89 -6.68 2.06 2.29
N GLU A 90 -6.23 2.71 3.37
CA GLU A 90 -5.34 3.87 3.32
C GLU A 90 -4.04 3.52 2.55
N ILE A 91 -3.43 2.37 2.84
CA ILE A 91 -2.22 1.91 2.18
C ILE A 91 -2.47 1.59 0.70
N ILE A 92 -3.58 0.93 0.37
CA ILE A 92 -3.96 0.63 -1.01
C ILE A 92 -4.19 1.94 -1.80
N THR A 93 -4.73 2.95 -1.16
CA THR A 93 -4.90 4.28 -1.76
C THR A 93 -3.55 4.93 -2.04
N GLU A 94 -2.59 4.81 -1.13
CA GLU A 94 -1.22 5.29 -1.36
C GLU A 94 -0.53 4.56 -2.53
N LEU A 95 -0.67 3.24 -2.60
CA LEU A 95 -0.19 2.46 -3.74
C LEU A 95 -0.83 2.92 -5.06
N THR A 96 -2.13 3.25 -5.04
CA THR A 96 -2.86 3.77 -6.20
C THR A 96 -2.32 5.12 -6.67
N VAL A 97 -2.08 6.03 -5.73
CA VAL A 97 -1.53 7.37 -6.01
C VAL A 97 -0.10 7.30 -6.55
N SER A 98 0.67 6.30 -6.14
CA SER A 98 2.06 6.11 -6.58
C SER A 98 2.19 5.54 -8.00
N LEU A 99 1.10 5.14 -8.66
CA LEU A 99 1.14 4.59 -10.01
C LEU A 99 1.58 5.63 -11.04
N ASP A 100 2.58 5.29 -11.82
CA ASP A 100 3.04 6.07 -12.97
C ASP A 100 2.46 5.46 -14.25
N PHE A 101 1.47 6.12 -14.84
CA PHE A 101 0.80 5.63 -16.05
C PHE A 101 1.62 5.83 -17.31
N GLU A 102 2.56 6.76 -17.31
CA GLU A 102 3.44 6.99 -18.46
C GLU A 102 4.48 5.88 -18.56
N GLN A 103 5.18 5.59 -17.47
CA GLN A 103 6.19 4.54 -17.43
C GLN A 103 5.60 3.14 -17.27
N GLY A 104 4.56 2.99 -16.48
CA GLY A 104 3.94 1.70 -16.17
C GLY A 104 2.96 1.19 -17.23
N GLY A 105 2.46 2.06 -18.12
CA GLY A 105 1.58 1.68 -19.24
C GLY A 105 0.40 0.79 -18.82
N GLU A 106 0.26 -0.36 -19.47
CA GLU A 106 -0.82 -1.31 -19.19
C GLU A 106 -0.73 -1.95 -17.78
N ILE A 107 0.48 -2.14 -17.25
CA ILE A 107 0.66 -2.66 -15.89
C ILE A 107 0.07 -1.69 -14.87
N ALA A 108 0.35 -0.40 -15.01
CA ALA A 108 -0.20 0.62 -14.10
C ALA A 108 -1.73 0.68 -14.19
N LYS A 109 -2.32 0.58 -15.38
CA LYS A 109 -3.78 0.52 -15.57
C LYS A 109 -4.40 -0.72 -14.92
N ASN A 110 -3.77 -1.87 -15.07
CA ASN A 110 -4.22 -3.12 -14.46
C ASN A 110 -4.14 -3.05 -12.93
N LEU A 111 -3.06 -2.52 -12.39
CA LEU A 111 -2.91 -2.30 -10.94
C LEU A 111 -3.95 -1.31 -10.41
N PHE A 112 -4.22 -0.23 -11.12
CA PHE A 112 -5.26 0.73 -10.76
C PHE A 112 -6.64 0.05 -10.65
N SER A 113 -7.00 -0.76 -11.64
CA SER A 113 -8.26 -1.51 -11.65
C SER A 113 -8.32 -2.50 -10.48
N LEU A 114 -7.22 -3.19 -10.21
CA LEU A 114 -7.11 -4.15 -9.11
C LEU A 114 -7.22 -3.48 -7.74
N TYR A 115 -6.52 -2.36 -7.52
CA TYR A 115 -6.60 -1.59 -6.27
C TYR A 115 -8.00 -0.99 -6.04
N THR A 116 -8.66 -0.56 -7.10
CA THR A 116 -10.06 -0.11 -7.04
C THR A 116 -10.97 -1.25 -6.59
N TRP A 117 -10.78 -2.44 -7.13
CA TRP A 117 -11.51 -3.63 -6.72
C TRP A 117 -11.20 -4.02 -5.27
N PHE A 118 -9.94 -3.98 -4.83
CA PHE A 118 -9.56 -4.23 -3.44
C PHE A 118 -10.31 -3.31 -2.47
N ASN A 119 -10.31 -2.02 -2.74
CA ASN A 119 -10.99 -1.05 -1.88
C ASN A 119 -12.51 -1.29 -1.82
N LYS A 120 -13.13 -1.68 -2.93
CA LYS A 120 -14.54 -2.06 -2.97
C LYS A 120 -14.82 -3.31 -2.14
N GLU A 121 -14.03 -4.37 -2.32
CA GLU A 121 -14.20 -5.62 -1.57
C GLU A 121 -13.96 -5.43 -0.07
N LEU A 122 -12.98 -4.62 0.31
CA LEU A 122 -12.71 -4.29 1.71
C LEU A 122 -13.84 -3.47 2.33
N LEU A 123 -14.42 -2.51 1.59
CA LEU A 123 -15.58 -1.76 2.05
C LEU A 123 -16.77 -2.69 2.34
N GLU A 124 -17.11 -3.55 1.38
CA GLU A 124 -18.19 -4.52 1.52
C GLU A 124 -17.91 -5.53 2.65
N GLY A 125 -16.68 -6.03 2.73
CA GLY A 125 -16.20 -6.91 3.79
C GLY A 125 -16.32 -6.29 5.18
N ASN A 126 -16.02 -5.00 5.29
CA ASN A 126 -16.15 -4.25 6.54
C ASN A 126 -17.63 -4.05 6.95
N ILE A 127 -18.46 -3.59 6.02
CA ILE A 127 -19.89 -3.34 6.28
C ILE A 127 -20.62 -4.62 6.70
N HIS A 128 -20.36 -5.72 6.00
CA HIS A 128 -21.04 -7.00 6.23
C HIS A 128 -20.29 -7.93 7.19
N GLN A 129 -19.13 -7.53 7.70
CA GLN A 129 -18.23 -8.37 8.52
C GLN A 129 -17.90 -9.69 7.82
N ASP A 130 -17.65 -9.62 6.51
CA ASP A 130 -17.43 -10.78 5.63
C ASP A 130 -15.93 -11.08 5.52
N ALA A 131 -15.51 -12.10 6.27
CA ALA A 131 -14.12 -12.56 6.29
C ALA A 131 -13.65 -13.08 4.91
N HIS A 132 -14.54 -13.63 4.07
CA HIS A 132 -14.16 -14.16 2.76
C HIS A 132 -13.70 -13.05 1.81
N ARG A 133 -14.40 -11.92 1.80
CA ARG A 133 -14.01 -10.74 0.99
C ARG A 133 -12.67 -10.18 1.43
N VAL A 134 -12.48 -10.03 2.75
CA VAL A 134 -11.22 -9.53 3.33
C VAL A 134 -10.07 -10.48 3.01
N ALA A 135 -10.27 -11.80 3.15
CA ALA A 135 -9.27 -12.82 2.85
C ALA A 135 -8.90 -12.85 1.37
N ALA A 136 -9.86 -12.65 0.45
CA ALA A 136 -9.60 -12.60 -0.98
C ALA A 136 -8.62 -11.46 -1.33
N VAL A 137 -8.84 -10.26 -0.79
CA VAL A 137 -7.95 -9.11 -0.97
C VAL A 137 -6.59 -9.37 -0.33
N ARG A 138 -6.56 -9.88 0.90
CA ARG A 138 -5.33 -10.22 1.61
C ARG A 138 -4.45 -11.18 0.81
N ASN A 139 -5.03 -12.22 0.23
CA ASN A 139 -4.28 -13.20 -0.54
C ASN A 139 -3.68 -12.59 -1.82
N GLN A 140 -4.45 -11.80 -2.56
CA GLN A 140 -3.94 -11.13 -3.75
C GLN A 140 -2.85 -10.09 -3.46
N LEU A 141 -2.97 -9.34 -2.36
CA LEU A 141 -1.89 -8.45 -1.90
C LEU A 141 -0.62 -9.25 -1.55
N GLY A 142 -0.77 -10.43 -0.96
CA GLY A 142 0.35 -11.33 -0.68
C GLY A 142 1.06 -11.82 -1.96
N GLU A 143 0.31 -12.14 -3.01
CA GLU A 143 0.85 -12.53 -4.32
C GLU A 143 1.60 -11.36 -4.98
N LEU A 144 1.00 -10.16 -4.98
CA LEU A 144 1.67 -8.96 -5.50
C LEU A 144 2.95 -8.64 -4.73
N ARG A 145 2.92 -8.75 -3.40
CA ARG A 145 4.11 -8.59 -2.56
C ARG A 145 5.24 -9.54 -2.99
N SER A 146 4.91 -10.80 -3.21
CA SER A 146 5.89 -11.80 -3.66
C SER A 146 6.48 -11.45 -5.02
N ALA A 147 5.64 -11.05 -5.98
CA ALA A 147 6.07 -10.62 -7.31
C ALA A 147 7.01 -9.40 -7.24
N TRP A 148 6.68 -8.39 -6.44
CA TRP A 148 7.53 -7.21 -6.23
C TRP A 148 8.85 -7.54 -5.55
N THR A 149 8.86 -8.50 -4.63
CA THR A 149 10.09 -8.99 -3.99
C THR A 149 11.04 -9.63 -4.99
N GLU A 150 10.51 -10.42 -5.93
CA GLU A 150 11.32 -11.01 -7.01
C GLU A 150 11.90 -9.95 -7.97
N VAL A 151 11.09 -8.96 -8.35
CA VAL A 151 11.55 -7.85 -9.22
C VAL A 151 12.63 -7.04 -8.53
N ALA A 152 12.46 -6.70 -7.25
CA ALA A 152 13.45 -5.94 -6.49
C ALA A 152 14.77 -6.72 -6.32
N ALA A 153 14.70 -8.03 -6.13
CA ALA A 153 15.90 -8.87 -6.02
C ALA A 153 16.68 -8.93 -7.34
N LYS A 154 15.99 -9.03 -8.48
CA LYS A 154 16.62 -9.01 -9.83
C LYS A 154 17.32 -7.68 -10.10
N ASN A 155 16.66 -6.56 -9.80
CA ASN A 155 17.23 -5.22 -10.01
C ASN A 155 18.47 -4.98 -9.14
N ASN A 156 18.51 -5.53 -7.94
CA ASN A 156 19.68 -5.41 -7.06
C ASN A 156 20.87 -6.29 -7.53
N SER A 157 20.61 -7.36 -8.27
CA SER A 157 21.69 -8.21 -8.80
C SER A 157 22.32 -7.66 -10.08
N GLU A 158 21.66 -6.75 -10.80
CA GLU A 158 22.20 -6.11 -12.02
C GLU A 158 23.04 -4.86 -11.74
N THR A 159 23.01 -4.31 -10.54
CA THR A 159 23.72 -3.08 -10.17
C THR A 159 25.18 -3.25 -9.69
N PRO A 160 25.69 -4.41 -9.26
CA PRO A 160 27.05 -4.53 -8.73
C PRO A 160 28.15 -4.23 -9.78
N ASP A 161 27.93 -4.60 -11.03
CA ASP A 161 28.95 -4.47 -12.07
C ASP A 161 29.21 -3.04 -12.55
N LYS A 162 28.20 -2.17 -12.50
CA LYS A 162 28.34 -0.77 -12.93
C LYS A 162 29.08 0.11 -11.89
N VAL A 163 28.93 -0.22 -10.62
CA VAL A 163 29.58 0.54 -9.53
C VAL A 163 31.07 0.19 -9.43
N ILE A 164 31.42 -1.08 -9.67
CA ILE A 164 32.82 -1.53 -9.65
C ILE A 164 33.60 -0.97 -10.84
N ALA A 165 32.99 -0.87 -12.02
CA ALA A 165 33.60 -0.26 -13.19
C ALA A 165 33.89 1.24 -13.02
N GLY A 166 33.07 1.96 -12.23
CA GLY A 166 33.29 3.38 -11.92
C GLY A 166 34.43 3.66 -10.93
N VAL A 167 34.74 2.73 -10.05
CA VAL A 167 35.81 2.88 -9.03
C VAL A 167 37.20 2.60 -9.63
N ASN A 168 37.28 1.80 -10.67
CA ASN A 168 38.55 1.42 -11.30
C ASN A 168 39.17 2.51 -12.23
N ILE A 169 38.41 3.54 -12.53
CA ILE A 169 38.87 4.65 -13.41
C ILE A 169 39.54 5.76 -12.61
N ALA A 170 39.38 5.79 -11.30
CA ALA A 170 39.94 6.84 -10.42
C ALA A 170 41.35 6.49 -9.84
N GLY A 171 41.90 5.35 -10.22
CA GLY A 171 43.29 4.98 -9.92
C GLY A 171 44.26 5.36 -11.05
#